data_3c6a2df565dd204f8543158a3b6112fc
#
_entry.id   3c6a2df565dd204f8543158a3b6112fc
#
_cell.length_a   1.000
_cell.length_b   1.000
_cell.length_c   1.000
_cell.angle_alpha   90.00
_cell.angle_beta   90.00
_cell.angle_gamma   90.00
#
_symmetry.space_group_name_H-M   'P 1'
#
loop_
_entity.id
_entity.type
_entity.pdbx_description
1 polymer ?
#
loop_
_entity_poly.entity_id
_entity_poly.type
_entity_poly.pdbx_seq_one_letter_code
_entity_poly.pdbx_strand_id
1 'polypeptide(L)'
;NGSFGETIDTIYTAHNKSASFPRISPDNQYLLFTESDYATFPIWHKEADLKMISLQGSAPVDTDILNSTDVESYHSWSSNGRWIIFSSRRLDGLYTRFFIAHLNKNGKFSKPFLLPQKDPDENNLRMKSFNIPELSRIKSQSPDLSWIIP
;
A
#
# COMPACT_ATOMS: atom_id res chain seq x y z
N ASN A 1 -21.91 -15.48 11.50
CA ASN A 1 -21.01 -16.46 12.13
C ASN A 1 -19.99 -16.87 11.09
N GLY A 2 -18.74 -16.38 11.19
CA GLY A 2 -17.63 -16.84 10.37
C GLY A 2 -17.09 -18.15 10.95
N SER A 3 -17.22 -19.26 10.24
CA SER A 3 -16.49 -20.49 10.53
C SER A 3 -15.27 -20.58 9.63
N PHE A 4 -14.13 -20.98 10.18
CA PHE A 4 -12.97 -21.32 9.37
C PHE A 4 -13.20 -22.67 8.67
N GLY A 5 -12.74 -22.79 7.43
CA GLY A 5 -12.70 -24.09 6.75
C GLY A 5 -11.70 -25.04 7.43
N GLU A 6 -11.83 -26.33 7.16
CA GLU A 6 -10.94 -27.36 7.71
C GLU A 6 -9.55 -27.37 7.04
N THR A 7 -9.40 -26.73 5.89
CA THR A 7 -8.17 -26.66 5.11
C THR A 7 -7.57 -25.25 5.14
N ILE A 8 -6.23 -25.18 5.23
CA ILE A 8 -5.45 -23.95 5.12
C ILE A 8 -4.64 -24.05 3.84
N ASP A 9 -4.85 -23.12 2.91
CA ASP A 9 -4.09 -23.05 1.68
C ASP A 9 -2.96 -22.01 1.78
N THR A 10 -1.75 -22.39 1.35
CA THR A 10 -0.62 -21.48 1.25
C THR A 10 -0.68 -20.76 -0.11
N ILE A 11 -0.97 -19.46 -0.12
CA ILE A 11 -1.08 -18.67 -1.34
C ILE A 11 0.30 -18.20 -1.82
N TYR A 12 1.20 -17.89 -0.89
CA TYR A 12 2.52 -17.36 -1.20
C TYR A 12 3.55 -17.81 -0.16
N THR A 13 4.75 -18.13 -0.64
CA THR A 13 5.92 -18.39 0.20
C THR A 13 7.09 -17.55 -0.32
N ALA A 14 7.58 -16.65 0.51
CA ALA A 14 8.77 -15.88 0.23
C ALA A 14 10.01 -16.71 0.57
N HIS A 15 10.86 -17.02 -0.42
CA HIS A 15 12.14 -17.68 -0.18
C HIS A 15 13.17 -16.65 0.31
N ASN A 16 13.63 -16.80 1.55
CA ASN A 16 14.58 -15.89 2.22
C ASN A 16 14.13 -14.41 2.28
N LYS A 17 12.83 -14.17 2.23
CA LYS A 17 12.22 -12.86 2.33
C LYS A 17 11.00 -12.90 3.24
N SER A 18 10.51 -11.75 3.59
CA SER A 18 9.31 -11.59 4.41
C SER A 18 8.19 -10.95 3.61
N ALA A 19 6.99 -11.50 3.72
CA ALA A 19 5.75 -10.91 3.20
C ALA A 19 4.97 -10.26 4.35
N SER A 20 4.66 -8.98 4.20
CA SER A 20 4.04 -8.16 5.25
C SER A 20 2.80 -7.42 4.71
N PHE A 21 1.88 -7.09 5.61
CA PHE A 21 0.68 -6.29 5.32
C PHE A 21 -0.20 -6.84 4.19
N PRO A 22 -0.60 -8.13 4.21
CA PRO A 22 -1.45 -8.68 3.17
C PRO A 22 -2.81 -7.97 3.15
N ARG A 23 -3.23 -7.50 1.97
CA ARG A 23 -4.51 -6.84 1.72
C ARG A 23 -5.19 -7.44 0.51
N ILE A 24 -6.34 -8.07 0.71
CA ILE A 24 -7.18 -8.59 -0.37
C ILE A 24 -7.92 -7.43 -1.02
N SER A 25 -8.01 -7.43 -2.35
CA SER A 25 -8.83 -6.48 -3.09
C SER A 25 -10.32 -6.65 -2.76
N PRO A 26 -11.15 -5.58 -2.77
CA PRO A 26 -12.57 -5.66 -2.41
C PRO A 26 -13.41 -6.62 -3.25
N ASP A 27 -12.94 -6.97 -4.45
CA ASP A 27 -13.56 -7.94 -5.35
C ASP A 27 -13.03 -9.37 -5.17
N ASN A 28 -12.16 -9.60 -4.18
CA ASN A 28 -11.49 -10.87 -3.89
C ASN A 28 -10.69 -11.47 -5.06
N GLN A 29 -10.20 -10.63 -5.98
CA GLN A 29 -9.42 -11.12 -7.12
C GLN A 29 -7.92 -11.12 -6.88
N TYR A 30 -7.43 -10.24 -6.02
CA TYR A 30 -6.00 -10.01 -5.82
C TYR A 30 -5.63 -9.95 -4.34
N LEU A 31 -4.43 -10.44 -4.04
CA LEU A 31 -3.72 -10.22 -2.78
C LEU A 31 -2.54 -9.30 -3.06
N LEU A 32 -2.51 -8.13 -2.42
CA LEU A 32 -1.40 -7.17 -2.45
C LEU A 32 -0.67 -7.22 -1.11
N PHE A 33 0.65 -7.24 -1.13
CA PHE A 33 1.48 -7.28 0.08
C PHE A 33 2.83 -6.59 -0.17
N THR A 34 3.57 -6.30 0.90
CA THR A 34 4.95 -5.81 0.83
C THR A 34 5.90 -6.99 1.03
N GLU A 35 6.86 -7.17 0.12
CA GLU A 35 7.98 -8.10 0.27
C GLU A 35 9.25 -7.33 0.61
N SER A 36 9.99 -7.80 1.61
CA SER A 36 11.28 -7.22 2.04
C SER A 36 12.23 -8.31 2.50
N ASP A 37 13.52 -8.00 2.67
CA ASP A 37 14.52 -8.98 3.12
C ASP A 37 14.20 -9.53 4.52
N TYR A 38 13.62 -8.68 5.40
CA TYR A 38 13.10 -9.15 6.70
C TYR A 38 11.89 -8.31 7.15
N ALA A 39 11.05 -8.85 8.04
CA ALA A 39 9.71 -8.32 8.33
C ALA A 39 9.66 -7.08 9.23
N THR A 40 10.71 -6.77 9.98
CA THR A 40 10.68 -5.70 10.99
C THR A 40 10.73 -4.33 10.31
N PHE A 41 9.67 -3.54 10.43
CA PHE A 41 9.56 -2.19 9.87
C PHE A 41 9.96 -2.07 8.39
N PRO A 42 9.29 -2.76 7.45
CA PRO A 42 9.66 -2.75 6.04
C PRO A 42 9.67 -1.36 5.40
N ILE A 43 9.02 -0.36 6.00
CA ILE A 43 9.06 1.04 5.54
C ILE A 43 10.48 1.67 5.63
N TRP A 44 11.41 1.05 6.35
CA TRP A 44 12.80 1.46 6.46
C TRP A 44 13.74 0.71 5.50
N HIS A 45 13.22 -0.29 4.80
CA HIS A 45 13.98 -1.15 3.90
C HIS A 45 13.84 -0.65 2.47
N LYS A 46 14.93 -0.20 1.87
CA LYS A 46 14.92 0.33 0.49
C LYS A 46 14.47 -0.71 -0.53
N GLU A 47 14.74 -1.97 -0.26
CA GLU A 47 14.41 -3.13 -1.11
C GLU A 47 12.98 -3.66 -0.89
N ALA A 48 12.20 -2.99 -0.05
CA ALA A 48 10.82 -3.39 0.19
C ALA A 48 9.92 -2.95 -0.97
N ASP A 49 9.39 -3.92 -1.68
CA ASP A 49 8.57 -3.78 -2.87
C ASP A 49 7.11 -4.20 -2.65
N LEU A 50 6.20 -3.61 -3.38
CA LEU A 50 4.84 -4.13 -3.50
C LEU A 50 4.81 -5.32 -4.46
N LYS A 51 4.16 -6.41 -4.02
CA LYS A 51 3.93 -7.63 -4.80
C LYS A 51 2.44 -7.94 -4.82
N MET A 52 1.95 -8.44 -5.95
CA MET A 52 0.54 -8.81 -6.10
C MET A 52 0.41 -10.20 -6.69
N ILE A 53 -0.57 -10.93 -6.18
CA ILE A 53 -0.93 -12.27 -6.65
C ILE A 53 -2.40 -12.27 -7.02
N SER A 54 -2.73 -12.90 -8.16
CA SER A 54 -4.10 -13.24 -8.49
C SER A 54 -4.58 -14.40 -7.61
N LEU A 55 -5.68 -14.24 -6.91
CA LEU A 55 -6.30 -15.30 -6.12
C LEU A 55 -6.95 -16.37 -7.00
N GLN A 56 -7.13 -16.10 -8.29
CA GLN A 56 -7.57 -17.09 -9.27
C GLN A 56 -6.34 -17.78 -9.87
N GLY A 57 -5.91 -18.86 -9.23
CA GLY A 57 -4.78 -19.68 -9.68
C GLY A 57 -3.43 -19.29 -9.12
N SER A 58 -3.37 -18.41 -8.13
CA SER A 58 -2.16 -18.02 -7.38
C SER A 58 -1.00 -17.55 -8.29
N ALA A 59 -1.32 -16.87 -9.39
CA ALA A 59 -0.34 -16.37 -10.33
C ALA A 59 0.17 -14.98 -9.93
N PRO A 60 1.49 -14.72 -10.04
CA PRO A 60 2.02 -13.38 -9.80
C PRO A 60 1.51 -12.40 -10.85
N VAL A 61 1.23 -11.17 -10.41
CA VAL A 61 0.84 -10.05 -11.26
C VAL A 61 1.98 -9.05 -11.29
N ASP A 62 2.26 -8.51 -12.47
CA ASP A 62 3.33 -7.51 -12.67
C ASP A 62 3.06 -6.24 -11.86
N THR A 63 3.97 -5.93 -10.95
CA THR A 63 3.95 -4.74 -10.08
C THR A 63 5.18 -3.86 -10.25
N ASP A 64 6.06 -4.14 -11.21
CA ASP A 64 7.33 -3.44 -11.38
C ASP A 64 7.15 -1.93 -11.55
N ILE A 65 6.07 -1.52 -12.23
CA ILE A 65 5.75 -0.10 -12.42
C ILE A 65 5.41 0.63 -11.10
N LEU A 66 5.00 -0.11 -10.06
CA LEU A 66 4.68 0.45 -8.73
C LEU A 66 5.94 0.75 -7.93
N ASN A 67 6.99 -0.06 -8.15
CA ASN A 67 8.18 -0.07 -7.34
C ASN A 67 9.23 0.92 -7.84
N SER A 68 10.16 1.28 -6.98
CA SER A 68 11.23 2.23 -7.26
C SER A 68 12.56 1.73 -6.67
N THR A 69 13.57 2.59 -6.60
CA THR A 69 14.84 2.29 -5.93
C THR A 69 14.81 2.55 -4.42
N ASP A 70 13.67 2.90 -3.89
CA ASP A 70 13.42 3.08 -2.45
C ASP A 70 12.13 2.35 -2.06
N VAL A 71 11.80 2.33 -0.80
CA VAL A 71 10.71 1.54 -0.23
C VAL A 71 9.33 1.87 -0.79
N GLU A 72 8.53 0.82 -0.99
CA GLU A 72 7.09 0.82 -1.19
C GLU A 72 6.41 -0.06 -0.15
N SER A 73 5.56 0.54 0.69
CA SER A 73 4.90 -0.19 1.77
C SER A 73 3.58 0.47 2.20
N TYR A 74 2.93 -0.07 3.24
CA TYR A 74 1.72 0.48 3.84
C TYR A 74 0.64 0.83 2.81
N HIS A 75 0.24 -0.14 2.03
CA HIS A 75 -0.74 0.03 0.96
C HIS A 75 -2.17 -0.22 1.44
N SER A 76 -3.14 0.41 0.76
CA SER A 76 -4.56 0.08 0.90
C SER A 76 -5.30 0.19 -0.43
N TRP A 77 -6.42 -0.51 -0.52
CA TRP A 77 -7.31 -0.51 -1.67
C TRP A 77 -8.39 0.54 -1.54
N SER A 78 -8.77 1.13 -2.67
CA SER A 78 -10.05 1.82 -2.75
C SER A 78 -11.20 0.81 -2.73
N SER A 79 -12.35 1.22 -2.22
CA SER A 79 -13.52 0.36 -2.07
C SER A 79 -14.06 -0.24 -3.38
N ASN A 80 -13.70 0.32 -4.54
CA ASN A 80 -14.04 -0.23 -5.86
C ASN A 80 -12.96 -1.13 -6.46
N GLY A 81 -11.85 -1.40 -5.71
CA GLY A 81 -10.75 -2.24 -6.16
C GLY A 81 -9.95 -1.69 -7.35
N ARG A 82 -10.14 -0.42 -7.73
CA ARG A 82 -9.49 0.18 -8.90
C ARG A 82 -8.30 1.04 -8.59
N TRP A 83 -8.14 1.45 -7.37
CA TRP A 83 -7.04 2.29 -6.94
C TRP A 83 -6.36 1.69 -5.73
N ILE A 84 -5.05 1.84 -5.70
CA ILE A 84 -4.25 1.60 -4.52
C ILE A 84 -3.57 2.90 -4.11
N ILE A 85 -3.41 3.06 -2.80
CA ILE A 85 -2.58 4.11 -2.22
C ILE A 85 -1.51 3.43 -1.36
N PHE A 86 -0.30 3.96 -1.37
CA PHE A 86 0.81 3.39 -0.62
C PHE A 86 1.82 4.47 -0.22
N SER A 87 2.65 4.15 0.76
CA SER A 87 3.72 5.01 1.25
C SER A 87 5.04 4.67 0.54
N SER A 88 5.77 5.68 0.10
CA SER A 88 7.09 5.52 -0.51
C SER A 88 8.00 6.69 -0.17
N ARG A 89 9.31 6.44 -0.08
CA ARG A 89 10.35 7.47 0.09
C ARG A 89 11.06 7.85 -1.21
N ARG A 90 10.55 7.42 -2.36
CA ARG A 90 11.16 7.59 -3.69
C ARG A 90 11.48 9.03 -4.09
N LEU A 91 10.94 10.06 -3.40
CA LEU A 91 11.22 11.45 -3.74
C LEU A 91 12.59 11.91 -3.20
N ASP A 92 12.87 11.62 -1.95
CA ASP A 92 14.02 12.17 -1.23
C ASP A 92 14.80 11.14 -0.40
N GLY A 93 14.31 9.91 -0.32
CA GLY A 93 14.91 8.85 0.50
C GLY A 93 14.78 9.05 2.01
N LEU A 94 14.08 10.10 2.46
CA LEU A 94 13.99 10.49 3.87
C LEU A 94 12.57 10.39 4.41
N TYR A 95 11.62 11.01 3.72
CA TYR A 95 10.24 11.14 4.19
C TYR A 95 9.29 10.32 3.33
N THR A 96 8.41 9.56 3.99
CA THR A 96 7.35 8.85 3.27
C THR A 96 6.30 9.83 2.75
N ARG A 97 5.91 9.64 1.48
CA ARG A 97 4.83 10.34 0.82
C ARG A 97 3.82 9.33 0.28
N PHE A 98 2.60 9.77 0.11
CA PHE A 98 1.56 8.92 -0.47
C PHE A 98 1.60 8.96 -1.98
N PHE A 99 1.66 7.78 -2.58
CA PHE A 99 1.51 7.57 -4.01
C PHE A 99 0.21 6.82 -4.28
N ILE A 100 -0.39 7.12 -5.41
CA ILE A 100 -1.62 6.47 -5.85
C ILE A 100 -1.43 5.91 -7.25
N ALA A 101 -1.96 4.72 -7.51
CA ALA A 101 -1.91 4.07 -8.81
C ALA A 101 -3.28 3.46 -9.15
N HIS A 102 -3.61 3.45 -10.43
CA HIS A 102 -4.84 2.87 -10.95
C HIS A 102 -4.59 1.45 -11.46
N LEU A 103 -5.44 0.50 -11.07
CA LEU A 103 -5.49 -0.85 -11.61
C LEU A 103 -6.59 -0.93 -12.68
N ASN A 104 -6.22 -1.17 -13.93
CA ASN A 104 -7.16 -1.30 -15.02
C ASN A 104 -7.88 -2.68 -15.01
N LYS A 105 -8.87 -2.84 -15.89
CA LYS A 105 -9.65 -4.07 -15.99
C LYS A 105 -8.85 -5.32 -16.42
N ASN A 106 -7.66 -5.09 -16.99
CA ASN A 106 -6.76 -6.16 -17.44
C ASN A 106 -5.72 -6.54 -16.37
N GLY A 107 -5.85 -6.05 -15.14
CA GLY A 107 -4.91 -6.32 -14.06
C GLY A 107 -3.58 -5.57 -14.17
N LYS A 108 -3.49 -4.49 -14.98
CA LYS A 108 -2.27 -3.71 -15.13
C LYS A 108 -2.36 -2.38 -14.39
N PHE A 109 -1.31 -2.05 -13.66
CA PHE A 109 -1.19 -0.77 -12.98
C PHE A 109 -0.77 0.37 -13.92
N SER A 110 -1.26 1.56 -13.62
CA SER A 110 -0.69 2.80 -14.13
C SER A 110 0.58 3.16 -13.38
N LYS A 111 1.42 4.01 -13.98
CA LYS A 111 2.53 4.64 -13.24
C LYS A 111 1.96 5.36 -12.01
N PRO A 112 2.55 5.15 -10.82
CA PRO A 112 2.14 5.85 -9.61
C PRO A 112 2.41 7.35 -9.73
N PHE A 113 1.55 8.14 -9.12
CA PHE A 113 1.79 9.57 -8.98
C PHE A 113 1.61 10.00 -7.52
N LEU A 114 2.32 11.04 -7.14
CA LEU A 114 2.25 11.63 -5.81
C LEU A 114 0.82 12.10 -5.54
N LEU A 115 0.26 11.74 -4.38
CA LEU A 115 -1.08 12.19 -4.02
C LEU A 115 -1.12 13.72 -3.96
N PRO A 116 -1.95 14.38 -4.82
CA PRO A 116 -2.01 15.84 -4.86
C PRO A 116 -2.38 16.44 -3.52
N GLN A 117 -1.68 17.51 -3.15
CA GLN A 117 -2.01 18.37 -2.03
C GLN A 117 -2.65 19.67 -2.57
N LYS A 118 -3.32 20.41 -1.68
CA LYS A 118 -3.90 21.71 -2.05
C LYS A 118 -2.83 22.69 -2.56
N ASP A 119 -1.68 22.66 -1.94
CA ASP A 119 -0.46 23.35 -2.38
C ASP A 119 0.53 22.27 -2.86
N PRO A 120 0.91 22.27 -4.15
CA PRO A 120 1.88 21.30 -4.69
C PRO A 120 3.24 21.32 -3.99
N ASP A 121 3.69 22.48 -3.53
CA ASP A 121 4.98 22.64 -2.85
C ASP A 121 4.96 22.09 -1.42
N GLU A 122 3.80 21.88 -0.84
CA GLU A 122 3.66 21.35 0.52
C GLU A 122 4.36 19.99 0.70
N ASN A 123 4.35 19.15 -0.33
CA ASN A 123 5.03 17.86 -0.30
C ASN A 123 6.56 18.00 -0.22
N ASN A 124 7.13 19.05 -0.84
CA ASN A 124 8.58 19.30 -0.87
C ASN A 124 9.06 19.95 0.42
N LEU A 125 8.23 20.82 1.01
CA LEU A 125 8.60 21.59 2.20
C LEU A 125 8.29 20.87 3.51
N ARG A 126 7.43 19.86 3.48
CA ARG A 126 6.99 19.16 4.67
C ARG A 126 8.03 18.15 5.18
N MET A 127 8.66 18.47 6.28
CA MET A 127 9.61 17.60 7.00
C MET A 127 8.85 16.60 7.90
N LYS A 128 7.89 15.88 7.34
CA LYS A 128 7.07 14.88 8.03
C LYS A 128 6.82 13.68 7.14
N SER A 129 6.91 12.48 7.72
CA SER A 129 6.50 11.24 7.07
C SER A 129 5.02 11.01 7.25
N PHE A 130 4.36 10.57 6.17
CA PHE A 130 3.03 9.99 6.25
C PHE A 130 3.15 8.49 6.45
N ASN A 131 2.31 7.93 7.32
CA ASN A 131 2.36 6.51 7.62
C ASN A 131 1.30 5.73 6.83
N ILE A 132 0.48 4.97 7.49
CA ILE A 132 -0.45 4.03 6.86
C ILE A 132 -1.60 4.80 6.19
N PRO A 133 -1.71 4.85 4.85
CA PRO A 133 -2.83 5.48 4.18
C PRO A 133 -4.07 4.57 4.20
N GLU A 134 -5.23 5.16 4.41
CA GLU A 134 -6.52 4.48 4.29
C GLU A 134 -7.47 5.32 3.44
N LEU A 135 -8.08 4.67 2.44
CA LEU A 135 -9.11 5.30 1.61
C LEU A 135 -10.48 5.04 2.23
N SER A 136 -11.17 6.11 2.61
CA SER A 136 -12.50 6.03 3.23
C SER A 136 -13.57 6.68 2.35
N ARG A 137 -14.78 6.12 2.38
CA ARG A 137 -15.99 6.75 1.82
C ARG A 137 -16.62 7.78 2.76
N ILE A 138 -16.25 7.74 4.03
CA ILE A 138 -16.80 8.61 5.07
C ILE A 138 -15.91 9.85 5.15
N LYS A 139 -16.54 11.03 5.07
CA LYS A 139 -15.83 12.28 5.34
C LYS A 139 -15.30 12.25 6.77
N SER A 140 -13.97 12.30 6.93
CA SER A 140 -13.39 12.39 8.27
C SER A 140 -13.85 13.70 8.91
N GLN A 141 -14.40 13.60 10.11
CA GLN A 141 -14.59 14.76 10.97
C GLN A 141 -13.27 14.95 11.74
N SER A 142 -12.75 16.16 11.74
CA SER A 142 -11.65 16.50 12.66
C SER A 142 -12.14 16.25 14.07
N PRO A 143 -11.42 15.53 14.92
CA PRO A 143 -11.80 15.39 16.31
C PRO A 143 -11.86 16.79 16.93
N ASP A 144 -12.88 17.04 17.73
CA ASP A 144 -12.93 18.24 18.55
C ASP A 144 -11.88 18.11 19.66
N LEU A 145 -10.80 18.84 19.50
CA LEU A 145 -9.66 18.87 20.44
C LEU A 145 -9.73 20.06 21.41
N SER A 146 -10.84 20.79 21.44
CA SER A 146 -11.01 22.00 22.27
C SER A 146 -10.80 21.74 23.77
N TRP A 147 -10.94 20.48 24.19
CA TRP A 147 -10.73 20.05 25.58
C TRP A 147 -9.25 19.68 25.92
N ILE A 148 -8.38 19.56 24.92
CA ILE A 148 -6.95 19.22 25.12
C ILE A 148 -6.08 20.48 25.15
N ILE A 149 -6.52 21.54 24.47
CA ILE A 149 -5.77 22.80 24.37
C ILE A 149 -6.41 23.80 25.34
N PRO A 150 -5.73 24.14 26.46
CA PRO A 150 -6.20 25.13 27.39
C PRO A 150 -6.27 26.55 26.81
#